data_dc9b34b5d825508b631d33253fdd21e2
#
_entry.id   dc9b34b5d825508b631d33253fdd21e2
#
_cell.length_a   1.000
_cell.length_b   1.000
_cell.length_c   1.000
_cell.angle_alpha   90.00
_cell.angle_beta   90.00
_cell.angle_gamma   90.00
#
_symmetry.space_group_name_H-M   'P 1'
#
loop_
_entity.id
_entity.type
_entity.pdbx_description
1 polymer ?
#
loop_
_entity_poly.entity_id
_entity_poly.type
_entity_poly.pdbx_seq_one_letter_code
_entity_poly.pdbx_strand_id
1 'polypeptide(L)'
;LREVVVAVSNVIGSQRVGVRFAPLFASTEEERVYLGLVESDPFNTYVEAIKVLEDANIAYLSLAEADWDNAPDLPDDFYRAAREHFSGRILYAGAYTIEKALRVLENGYGDMFGFGRPFIANPDLPERIRNGWLLNKVDPSSMYGGTEVGYTDYPEYCE
;
A
#
# COMPACT_ATOMS: atom_id res chain seq x y z
N LEU A 1 1.41 -20.05 1.67
CA LEU A 1 2.30 -18.91 1.75
C LEU A 1 3.75 -19.34 2.01
N ARG A 2 4.06 -20.00 3.15
CA ARG A 2 5.41 -20.40 3.57
C ARG A 2 6.17 -21.19 2.48
N GLU A 3 5.56 -22.19 1.89
CA GLU A 3 6.19 -23.01 0.84
C GLU A 3 6.63 -22.19 -0.38
N VAL A 4 5.78 -21.26 -0.82
CA VAL A 4 6.08 -20.38 -1.97
C VAL A 4 7.20 -19.41 -1.63
N VAL A 5 7.14 -18.76 -0.46
CA VAL A 5 8.15 -17.80 -0.04
C VAL A 5 9.51 -18.48 0.11
N VAL A 6 9.56 -19.66 0.73
CA VAL A 6 10.80 -20.44 0.89
C VAL A 6 11.35 -20.87 -0.47
N ALA A 7 10.50 -21.38 -1.37
CA ALA A 7 10.93 -21.81 -2.70
C ALA A 7 11.55 -20.66 -3.50
N VAL A 8 10.90 -19.49 -3.50
CA VAL A 8 11.43 -18.29 -4.19
C VAL A 8 12.71 -17.80 -3.54
N SER A 9 12.73 -17.72 -2.19
CA SER A 9 13.90 -17.26 -1.44
C SER A 9 15.15 -18.14 -1.66
N ASN A 10 14.95 -19.44 -1.82
CA ASN A 10 16.05 -20.37 -2.11
C ASN A 10 16.71 -20.12 -3.48
N VAL A 11 15.97 -19.53 -4.43
CA VAL A 11 16.48 -19.25 -5.78
C VAL A 11 17.15 -17.88 -5.87
N ILE A 12 16.50 -16.84 -5.33
CA ILE A 12 16.94 -15.45 -5.54
C ILE A 12 17.49 -14.78 -4.27
N GLY A 13 17.37 -15.42 -3.12
CA GLY A 13 17.69 -14.87 -1.80
C GLY A 13 16.52 -14.12 -1.18
N SER A 14 16.26 -14.34 0.11
CA SER A 14 15.12 -13.73 0.84
C SER A 14 15.14 -12.21 0.81
N GLN A 15 16.34 -11.59 0.81
CA GLN A 15 16.53 -10.15 0.73
C GLN A 15 16.14 -9.51 -0.62
N ARG A 16 15.67 -10.32 -1.56
CA ARG A 16 15.12 -9.88 -2.86
C ARG A 16 13.63 -10.24 -3.02
N VAL A 17 13.02 -10.79 -1.97
CA VAL A 17 11.62 -11.19 -1.96
C VAL A 17 10.81 -10.13 -1.22
N GLY A 18 9.79 -9.62 -1.87
CA GLY A 18 8.74 -8.82 -1.26
C GLY A 18 7.40 -9.52 -1.44
N VAL A 19 6.51 -9.39 -0.47
CA VAL A 19 5.16 -9.95 -0.54
C VAL A 19 4.14 -8.84 -0.37
N ARG A 20 3.10 -8.85 -1.22
CA ARG A 20 1.99 -7.92 -1.13
C ARG A 20 0.74 -8.63 -0.65
N PHE A 21 0.12 -8.06 0.37
CA PHE A 21 -1.21 -8.39 0.82
C PHE A 21 -2.18 -7.24 0.55
N ALA A 22 -3.45 -7.59 0.40
CA ALA A 22 -4.54 -6.63 0.30
C ALA A 22 -5.61 -6.99 1.35
N PRO A 23 -5.34 -6.73 2.63
CA PRO A 23 -6.30 -7.01 3.69
C PRO A 23 -7.52 -6.09 3.55
N LEU A 24 -8.71 -6.68 3.61
CA LEU A 24 -9.97 -5.96 3.61
C LEU A 24 -10.68 -6.17 4.94
N PHE A 25 -11.02 -5.07 5.59
CA PHE A 25 -11.74 -5.05 6.86
C PHE A 25 -13.11 -4.41 6.64
N ALA A 26 -14.17 -5.19 6.83
CA ALA A 26 -15.54 -4.69 6.77
C ALA A 26 -16.05 -4.41 8.17
N SER A 27 -16.77 -3.30 8.33
CA SER A 27 -17.35 -2.89 9.61
C SER A 27 -18.69 -3.56 9.89
N THR A 28 -19.38 -4.02 8.84
CA THR A 28 -20.70 -4.63 8.92
C THR A 28 -20.79 -5.89 8.06
N GLU A 29 -21.81 -6.72 8.31
CA GLU A 29 -22.05 -7.92 7.50
C GLU A 29 -22.52 -7.55 6.08
N GLU A 30 -23.28 -6.47 5.93
CA GLU A 30 -23.69 -5.97 4.62
C GLU A 30 -22.47 -5.55 3.78
N GLU A 31 -21.51 -4.89 4.38
CA GLU A 31 -20.24 -4.50 3.74
C GLU A 31 -19.40 -5.73 3.38
N ARG A 32 -19.33 -6.73 4.26
CA ARG A 32 -18.67 -8.01 3.97
C ARG A 32 -19.25 -8.68 2.73
N VAL A 33 -20.58 -8.78 2.67
CA VAL A 33 -21.28 -9.38 1.52
C VAL A 33 -21.01 -8.56 0.26
N TYR A 34 -21.10 -7.23 0.35
CA TYR A 34 -20.84 -6.33 -0.77
C TYR A 34 -19.41 -6.49 -1.32
N LEU A 35 -18.42 -6.61 -0.44
CA LEU A 35 -17.02 -6.81 -0.81
C LEU A 35 -16.69 -8.26 -1.19
N GLY A 36 -17.62 -9.20 -1.04
CA GLY A 36 -17.41 -10.62 -1.33
C GLY A 36 -16.39 -11.29 -0.40
N LEU A 37 -16.28 -10.81 0.85
CA LEU A 37 -15.32 -11.31 1.82
C LEU A 37 -15.79 -12.64 2.39
N VAL A 38 -15.00 -13.68 2.17
CA VAL A 38 -15.22 -15.03 2.73
C VAL A 38 -14.42 -15.27 4.03
N GLU A 39 -13.36 -14.45 4.26
CA GLU A 39 -12.56 -14.54 5.47
C GLU A 39 -13.31 -13.95 6.67
N SER A 40 -13.50 -14.76 7.70
CA SER A 40 -14.26 -14.37 8.90
C SER A 40 -13.42 -13.60 9.93
N ASP A 41 -12.11 -13.79 9.91
CA ASP A 41 -11.15 -13.16 10.83
C ASP A 41 -9.91 -12.67 10.06
N PRO A 42 -10.07 -11.61 9.24
CA PRO A 42 -8.97 -11.10 8.43
C PRO A 42 -7.81 -10.58 9.30
N PHE A 43 -8.10 -10.05 10.50
CA PHE A 43 -7.07 -9.55 11.39
C PHE A 43 -6.07 -10.66 11.75
N ASN A 44 -6.55 -11.74 12.37
CA ASN A 44 -5.67 -12.83 12.76
C ASN A 44 -5.05 -13.56 11.57
N THR A 45 -5.80 -13.76 10.49
CA THR A 45 -5.28 -14.39 9.27
C THR A 45 -4.09 -13.63 8.69
N TYR A 46 -4.18 -12.30 8.57
CA TYR A 46 -3.06 -11.51 8.05
C TYR A 46 -1.92 -11.35 9.05
N VAL A 47 -2.19 -11.27 10.35
CA VAL A 47 -1.14 -11.26 11.38
C VAL A 47 -0.34 -12.56 11.35
N GLU A 48 -0.99 -13.72 11.29
CA GLU A 48 -0.28 -15.01 11.16
C GLU A 48 0.50 -15.13 9.84
N ALA A 49 -0.04 -14.59 8.75
CA ALA A 49 0.68 -14.52 7.49
C ALA A 49 1.93 -13.62 7.59
N ILE A 50 1.83 -12.49 8.27
CA ILE A 50 2.97 -11.57 8.51
C ILE A 50 4.07 -12.26 9.32
N LYS A 51 3.73 -13.02 10.36
CA LYS A 51 4.71 -13.81 11.14
C LYS A 51 5.46 -14.82 10.26
N VAL A 52 4.76 -15.46 9.32
CA VAL A 52 5.41 -16.35 8.33
C VAL A 52 6.44 -15.60 7.48
N LEU A 53 6.17 -14.35 7.12
CA LEU A 53 7.09 -13.53 6.34
C LEU A 53 8.27 -13.03 7.16
N GLU A 54 8.07 -12.69 8.43
CA GLU A 54 9.15 -12.38 9.38
C GLU A 54 10.10 -13.56 9.54
N ASP A 55 9.57 -14.77 9.81
CA ASP A 55 10.38 -15.99 9.89
C ASP A 55 11.21 -16.24 8.63
N ALA A 56 10.67 -15.89 7.47
CA ALA A 56 11.35 -16.05 6.19
C ALA A 56 12.39 -14.95 5.90
N ASN A 57 12.47 -13.91 6.73
CA ASN A 57 13.39 -12.79 6.63
C ASN A 57 13.40 -12.15 5.23
N ILE A 58 12.21 -11.84 4.70
CA ILE A 58 12.06 -11.23 3.38
C ILE A 58 12.41 -9.74 3.39
N ALA A 59 12.64 -9.16 2.22
CA ALA A 59 13.07 -7.77 2.06
C ALA A 59 12.03 -6.75 2.55
N TYR A 60 10.77 -6.94 2.19
CA TYR A 60 9.71 -6.02 2.58
C TYR A 60 8.32 -6.67 2.51
N LEU A 61 7.42 -6.12 3.30
CA LEU A 61 5.98 -6.37 3.24
C LEU A 61 5.30 -5.18 2.57
N SER A 62 4.44 -5.44 1.59
CA SER A 62 3.57 -4.42 1.00
C SER A 62 2.12 -4.66 1.43
N LEU A 63 1.50 -3.66 2.02
CA LEU A 63 0.09 -3.69 2.41
C LEU A 63 -0.69 -2.72 1.52
N ALA A 64 -1.54 -3.26 0.66
CA ALA A 64 -2.40 -2.48 -0.21
C ALA A 64 -3.77 -2.35 0.45
N GLU A 65 -4.11 -1.14 0.91
CA GLU A 65 -5.49 -0.80 1.17
C GLU A 65 -6.24 -0.81 -0.17
N ALA A 66 -7.42 -1.38 -0.19
CA ALA A 66 -8.19 -1.43 -1.43
C ALA A 66 -8.47 0.01 -1.90
N ASP A 67 -8.02 0.31 -3.11
CA ASP A 67 -8.18 1.63 -3.74
C ASP A 67 -9.50 1.70 -4.52
N TRP A 68 -10.57 1.30 -3.88
CA TRP A 68 -11.93 1.45 -4.40
C TRP A 68 -12.64 2.53 -3.61
N ASP A 69 -13.52 3.26 -4.26
CA ASP A 69 -14.18 4.42 -3.66
C ASP A 69 -14.91 4.11 -2.34
N ASN A 70 -15.18 2.84 -2.06
CA ASN A 70 -15.89 2.38 -0.86
C ASN A 70 -15.09 1.37 -0.03
N ALA A 71 -13.80 1.20 -0.25
CA ALA A 71 -13.02 0.26 0.55
C ALA A 71 -12.73 0.85 1.92
N PRO A 72 -12.90 0.07 3.00
CA PRO A 72 -12.60 0.53 4.35
C PRO A 72 -11.08 0.72 4.52
N ASP A 73 -10.72 1.72 5.32
CA ASP A 73 -9.35 1.92 5.77
C ASP A 73 -8.88 0.73 6.63
N LEU A 74 -7.57 0.49 6.66
CA LEU A 74 -7.00 -0.43 7.64
C LEU A 74 -7.20 0.11 9.06
N PRO A 75 -7.63 -0.74 10.02
CA PRO A 75 -7.76 -0.33 11.40
C PRO A 75 -6.40 0.05 12.04
N ASP A 76 -6.40 1.02 12.95
CA ASP A 76 -5.17 1.46 13.62
C ASP A 76 -4.47 0.34 14.42
N ASP A 77 -5.22 -0.58 14.99
CA ASP A 77 -4.66 -1.76 15.67
C ASP A 77 -4.00 -2.74 14.69
N PHE A 78 -4.46 -2.81 13.45
CA PHE A 78 -3.80 -3.61 12.43
C PHE A 78 -2.45 -3.00 11.98
N TYR A 79 -2.34 -1.68 11.83
CA TYR A 79 -1.05 -1.02 11.59
C TYR A 79 -0.03 -1.35 12.67
N ARG A 80 -0.47 -1.28 13.94
CA ARG A 80 0.36 -1.63 15.10
C ARG A 80 0.77 -3.09 15.07
N ALA A 81 -0.18 -4.00 14.88
CA ALA A 81 0.10 -5.44 14.82
C ALA A 81 1.04 -5.81 13.67
N ALA A 82 0.86 -5.19 12.49
CA ALA A 82 1.76 -5.41 11.36
C ALA A 82 3.20 -5.02 11.72
N ARG A 83 3.40 -3.86 12.38
CA ARG A 83 4.74 -3.41 12.81
C ARG A 83 5.31 -4.26 13.95
N GLU A 84 4.49 -4.69 14.90
CA GLU A 84 4.94 -5.54 16.01
C GLU A 84 5.43 -6.92 15.55
N HIS A 85 4.87 -7.44 14.46
CA HIS A 85 5.18 -8.77 13.96
C HIS A 85 6.06 -8.81 12.70
N PHE A 86 6.47 -7.64 12.17
CA PHE A 86 7.37 -7.55 11.03
C PHE A 86 8.42 -6.47 11.26
N SER A 87 9.67 -6.89 11.42
CA SER A 87 10.80 -6.00 11.69
C SER A 87 11.38 -5.36 10.42
N GLY A 88 11.10 -5.93 9.25
CA GLY A 88 11.55 -5.44 7.95
C GLY A 88 10.83 -4.17 7.49
N ARG A 89 10.99 -3.80 6.23
CA ARG A 89 10.35 -2.61 5.64
C ARG A 89 8.90 -2.86 5.33
N ILE A 90 8.02 -1.95 5.76
CA ILE A 90 6.58 -1.99 5.42
C ILE A 90 6.27 -0.85 4.46
N LEU A 91 5.69 -1.21 3.31
CA LEU A 91 5.20 -0.30 2.29
C LEU A 91 3.67 -0.33 2.30
N TYR A 92 3.05 0.81 2.48
CA TYR A 92 1.60 0.98 2.34
C TYR A 92 1.24 1.62 1.01
N ALA A 93 0.15 1.17 0.40
CA ALA A 93 -0.41 1.74 -0.82
C ALA A 93 -1.94 1.68 -0.77
N GLY A 94 -2.59 2.58 -1.48
CA GLY A 94 -4.05 2.71 -1.52
C GLY A 94 -4.45 4.16 -1.70
N ALA A 95 -5.54 4.58 -1.10
CA ALA A 95 -6.02 5.96 -1.13
C ALA A 95 -5.28 6.86 -0.10
N TYR A 96 -3.94 6.81 -0.11
CA TYR A 96 -3.14 7.63 0.82
C TYR A 96 -3.14 9.09 0.42
N THR A 97 -3.47 9.95 1.38
CA THR A 97 -3.10 11.37 1.35
C THR A 97 -1.72 11.56 1.98
N ILE A 98 -1.12 12.72 1.78
CA ILE A 98 0.16 13.07 2.42
C ILE A 98 0.03 13.05 3.94
N GLU A 99 -1.06 13.60 4.47
CA GLU A 99 -1.35 13.65 5.91
C GLU A 99 -1.49 12.25 6.51
N LYS A 100 -2.21 11.35 5.83
CA LYS A 100 -2.35 9.95 6.26
C LYS A 100 -1.00 9.24 6.26
N ALA A 101 -0.19 9.43 5.23
CA ALA A 101 1.14 8.84 5.14
C ALA A 101 2.07 9.34 6.25
N LEU A 102 2.08 10.66 6.52
CA LEU A 102 2.86 11.25 7.61
C LEU A 102 2.43 10.70 8.97
N ARG A 103 1.14 10.61 9.25
CA ARG A 103 0.63 10.03 10.50
C ARG A 103 1.14 8.59 10.72
N VAL A 104 1.08 7.75 9.71
CA VAL A 104 1.53 6.35 9.80
C VAL A 104 3.06 6.28 9.99
N LEU A 105 3.80 7.17 9.32
CA LEU A 105 5.25 7.29 9.44
C LEU A 105 5.67 7.76 10.84
N GLU A 106 5.04 8.82 11.36
CA GLU A 106 5.32 9.40 12.69
C GLU A 106 5.04 8.41 13.83
N ASN A 107 4.02 7.57 13.66
CA ASN A 107 3.74 6.48 14.60
C ASN A 107 4.70 5.28 14.47
N GLY A 108 5.60 5.30 13.48
CA GLY A 108 6.55 4.22 13.24
C GLY A 108 5.91 2.95 12.66
N TYR A 109 4.69 3.03 12.13
CA TYR A 109 3.97 1.86 11.62
C TYR A 109 4.34 1.49 10.18
N GLY A 110 4.92 2.40 9.42
CA GLY A 110 5.33 2.18 8.04
C GLY A 110 6.63 2.89 7.69
N ASP A 111 7.27 2.45 6.61
CA ASP A 111 8.54 3.00 6.14
C ASP A 111 8.42 3.66 4.76
N MET A 112 7.47 3.21 3.94
CA MET A 112 7.30 3.66 2.55
C MET A 112 5.83 3.75 2.19
N PHE A 113 5.51 4.65 1.24
CA PHE A 113 4.14 4.86 0.76
C PHE A 113 4.11 4.89 -0.76
N GLY A 114 3.17 4.12 -1.34
CA GLY A 114 2.95 4.10 -2.78
C GLY A 114 1.84 5.07 -3.17
N PHE A 115 2.15 6.02 -4.04
CA PHE A 115 1.19 6.94 -4.64
C PHE A 115 1.04 6.60 -6.12
N GLY A 116 -0.12 6.11 -6.54
CA GLY A 116 -0.39 5.80 -7.95
C GLY A 116 -0.89 7.03 -8.72
N ARG A 117 -2.18 7.31 -8.61
CA ARG A 117 -2.83 8.41 -9.36
C ARG A 117 -2.17 9.78 -9.16
N PRO A 118 -1.79 10.19 -7.93
CA PRO A 118 -1.06 11.45 -7.74
C PRO A 118 0.26 11.49 -8.50
N PHE A 119 0.96 10.36 -8.63
CA PHE A 119 2.24 10.30 -9.32
C PHE A 119 2.10 10.37 -10.85
N ILE A 120 0.97 9.91 -11.42
CA ILE A 120 0.68 10.09 -12.84
C ILE A 120 0.64 11.59 -13.19
N ALA A 121 -0.08 12.38 -12.38
CA ALA A 121 -0.27 13.80 -12.66
C ALA A 121 0.89 14.70 -12.19
N ASN A 122 1.83 14.16 -11.43
CA ASN A 122 2.94 14.93 -10.85
C ASN A 122 4.24 14.13 -11.00
N PRO A 123 4.98 14.29 -12.11
CA PRO A 123 6.24 13.58 -12.34
C PRO A 123 7.29 13.90 -11.27
N ASP A 124 7.18 15.06 -10.66
CA ASP A 124 7.99 15.59 -9.56
C ASP A 124 7.32 15.48 -8.18
N LEU A 125 6.39 14.53 -8.00
CA LEU A 125 5.60 14.38 -6.77
C LEU A 125 6.43 14.42 -5.46
N PRO A 126 7.59 13.77 -5.35
CA PRO A 126 8.40 13.85 -4.13
C PRO A 126 8.87 15.28 -3.80
N GLU A 127 9.24 16.06 -4.82
CA GLU A 127 9.66 17.45 -4.63
C GLU A 127 8.46 18.34 -4.24
N ARG A 128 7.31 18.12 -4.88
CA ARG A 128 6.08 18.85 -4.51
C ARG A 128 5.69 18.58 -3.06
N ILE A 129 5.76 17.33 -2.61
CA ILE A 129 5.48 16.97 -1.21
C ILE A 129 6.48 17.65 -0.28
N ARG A 130 7.78 17.58 -0.60
CA ARG A 130 8.85 18.16 0.24
C ARG A 130 8.71 19.65 0.42
N ASN A 131 8.32 20.36 -0.64
CA ASN A 131 8.24 21.82 -0.67
C ASN A 131 6.83 22.37 -0.40
N GLY A 132 5.84 21.52 -0.22
CA GLY A 132 4.44 21.94 -0.04
C GLY A 132 3.82 22.60 -1.29
N TRP A 133 4.31 22.24 -2.47
CA TRP A 133 3.80 22.80 -3.74
C TRP A 133 2.45 22.18 -4.12
N LEU A 134 1.67 22.94 -4.89
CA LEU A 134 0.38 22.47 -5.38
C LEU A 134 0.53 21.26 -6.29
N LEU A 135 -0.33 20.26 -6.09
CA LEU A 135 -0.40 19.09 -6.95
C LEU A 135 -1.27 19.38 -8.19
N ASN A 136 -0.82 18.88 -9.34
CA ASN A 136 -1.68 18.78 -10.52
C ASN A 136 -2.81 17.79 -10.23
N LYS A 137 -3.99 18.09 -10.77
CA LYS A 137 -5.13 17.16 -10.69
C LYS A 137 -5.01 16.13 -11.80
N VAL A 138 -5.13 14.85 -11.46
CA VAL A 138 -5.23 13.79 -12.45
C VAL A 138 -6.55 13.91 -13.21
N ASP A 139 -6.52 13.68 -14.52
CA ASP A 139 -7.73 13.50 -15.31
C ASP A 139 -8.10 12.00 -15.36
N PRO A 140 -9.20 11.60 -14.69
CA PRO A 140 -9.61 10.20 -14.65
C PRO A 140 -9.94 9.61 -16.03
N SER A 141 -10.29 10.45 -17.00
CA SER A 141 -10.68 10.00 -18.35
C SER A 141 -9.48 9.58 -19.21
N SER A 142 -8.29 10.09 -18.90
CA SER A 142 -7.07 9.88 -19.70
C SER A 142 -5.99 9.08 -18.96
N MET A 143 -6.01 8.99 -17.63
CA MET A 143 -4.92 8.39 -16.84
C MET A 143 -4.59 6.94 -17.19
N TYR A 144 -5.50 6.19 -17.82
CA TYR A 144 -5.29 4.84 -18.33
C TYR A 144 -5.71 4.71 -19.78
N GLY A 145 -5.70 5.82 -20.53
CA GLY A 145 -6.26 5.92 -21.87
C GLY A 145 -5.43 5.32 -23.00
N GLY A 146 -4.24 4.81 -22.74
CA GLY A 146 -3.40 4.12 -23.73
C GLY A 146 -2.59 5.02 -24.65
N THR A 147 -2.58 6.34 -24.43
CA THR A 147 -1.70 7.32 -25.13
C THR A 147 -0.87 8.10 -24.11
N GLU A 148 0.01 8.97 -24.62
CA GLU A 148 0.79 9.89 -23.76
C GLU A 148 -0.07 10.95 -23.07
N VAL A 149 -1.21 11.30 -23.68
CA VAL A 149 -2.09 12.38 -23.20
C VAL A 149 -2.69 12.04 -21.85
N GLY A 150 -2.44 12.90 -20.85
CA GLY A 150 -2.91 12.71 -19.48
C GLY A 150 -2.23 11.57 -18.72
N TYR A 151 -1.11 11.04 -19.25
CA TYR A 151 -0.34 9.98 -18.62
C TYR A 151 1.14 10.32 -18.46
N THR A 152 1.77 10.89 -19.50
CA THR A 152 3.21 11.23 -19.46
C THR A 152 3.50 12.69 -19.83
N ASP A 153 2.48 13.49 -20.06
CA ASP A 153 2.57 14.88 -20.52
C ASP A 153 2.26 15.93 -19.44
N TYR A 154 2.07 15.50 -18.19
CA TYR A 154 1.88 16.45 -17.09
C TYR A 154 3.15 17.25 -16.81
N PRO A 155 3.02 18.57 -16.59
CA PRO A 155 4.17 19.42 -16.34
C PRO A 155 4.72 19.23 -14.92
N GLU A 156 6.04 19.39 -14.80
CA GLU A 156 6.68 19.64 -13.51
C GLU A 156 6.22 20.99 -12.96
N TYR A 157 6.48 21.20 -11.66
CA TYR A 157 6.19 22.49 -11.01
C TYR A 157 7.11 23.57 -11.58
N CYS A 158 6.51 24.68 -11.98
CA CYS A 158 7.21 25.91 -12.36
C CYS A 158 6.76 27.03 -11.41
N GLU A 159 7.71 27.76 -10.83
CA GLU A 159 7.45 28.98 -10.05
C GLU A 159 6.76 30.07 -10.87
#